data_133ec10b8e7835457286ad9464addeca
#
_entry.id   133ec10b8e7835457286ad9464addeca
#
_cell.length_a   1.000
_cell.length_b   1.000
_cell.length_c   1.000
_cell.angle_alpha   90.00
_cell.angle_beta   90.00
_cell.angle_gamma   90.00
#
_symmetry.space_group_name_H-M   'P 1'
#
loop_
_entity.id
_entity.type
_entity.pdbx_description
1 polymer ?
#
loop_
_entity_poly.entity_id
_entity_poly.type
_entity_poly.pdbx_seq_one_letter_code
_entity_poly.pdbx_strand_id
1 'polypeptide(L)'
;YFGSIPGSSSGNTQNTSSDEVNNKQKNPQMITMLIPWIIFWTATSFDSRIGAMIVLLVTALMPLIMRNVKFTIWDRISFALVGVLSVGIFMGGNGGFNLIIDLGYLAFGLMWLVSCIIKDPLCAAYVKYGYGGDIAYNNPLFMKTNYILAVCWGAMYVLTAIWSWLAVQNGVGSILIVVNNLVPICMGLFTAWFQKWYPAKMASGK
;
A
#
# COMPACT_ATOMS: atom_id res chain seq x y z
N TYR A 1 -24.89 -38.92 -43.50
CA TYR A 1 -24.33 -40.19 -42.99
C TYR A 1 -23.20 -39.91 -42.05
N PHE A 2 -23.37 -40.41 -40.86
CA PHE A 2 -22.52 -40.30 -39.66
C PHE A 2 -21.19 -41.03 -39.81
N GLY A 3 -20.14 -40.42 -39.28
CA GLY A 3 -18.88 -41.09 -38.97
C GLY A 3 -18.30 -40.56 -37.67
N SER A 4 -18.55 -41.28 -36.57
CA SER A 4 -17.99 -41.06 -35.24
C SER A 4 -16.50 -41.39 -35.22
N ILE A 5 -15.67 -40.52 -34.68
CA ILE A 5 -14.29 -40.80 -34.35
C ILE A 5 -14.20 -40.95 -32.83
N PRO A 6 -13.69 -42.08 -32.30
CA PRO A 6 -13.54 -42.28 -30.87
C PRO A 6 -12.30 -41.52 -30.32
N GLY A 7 -12.47 -41.00 -29.12
CA GLY A 7 -11.51 -40.17 -28.43
C GLY A 7 -10.19 -40.81 -28.06
N SER A 8 -9.21 -39.97 -27.93
CA SER A 8 -7.99 -40.19 -27.16
C SER A 8 -8.01 -39.29 -25.93
N SER A 9 -8.44 -39.86 -24.83
CA SER A 9 -8.24 -39.29 -23.51
C SER A 9 -6.90 -39.77 -23.00
N SER A 10 -5.88 -38.91 -23.01
CA SER A 10 -4.76 -39.03 -22.07
C SER A 10 -4.02 -37.71 -22.03
N GLY A 11 -3.92 -37.11 -20.87
CA GLY A 11 -3.00 -36.02 -20.57
C GLY A 11 -3.61 -34.75 -19.99
N ASN A 12 -4.30 -34.84 -18.84
CA ASN A 12 -4.62 -33.62 -18.13
C ASN A 12 -4.72 -33.82 -16.61
N THR A 13 -3.78 -34.54 -16.02
CA THR A 13 -3.74 -34.76 -14.55
C THR A 13 -2.69 -33.94 -13.82
N GLN A 14 -1.84 -33.18 -14.52
CA GLN A 14 -0.81 -32.37 -13.89
C GLN A 14 -1.15 -30.88 -13.75
N ASN A 15 -2.14 -30.37 -14.48
CA ASN A 15 -2.53 -28.95 -14.36
C ASN A 15 -3.55 -28.66 -13.26
N THR A 16 -4.29 -29.65 -12.79
CA THR A 16 -5.33 -29.46 -11.77
C THR A 16 -4.77 -29.19 -10.37
N SER A 17 -3.59 -29.72 -10.02
CA SER A 17 -3.02 -29.50 -8.67
C SER A 17 -2.40 -28.12 -8.49
N SER A 18 -1.80 -27.56 -9.53
CA SER A 18 -1.24 -26.20 -9.49
C SER A 18 -2.34 -25.13 -9.51
N ASP A 19 -3.42 -25.37 -10.23
CA ASP A 19 -4.56 -24.45 -10.29
C ASP A 19 -5.41 -24.49 -9.01
N GLU A 20 -5.56 -25.65 -8.35
CA GLU A 20 -6.22 -25.77 -7.05
C GLU A 20 -5.42 -25.15 -5.90
N VAL A 21 -4.09 -25.25 -5.91
CA VAL A 21 -3.22 -24.59 -4.92
C VAL A 21 -3.26 -23.07 -5.10
N ASN A 22 -3.32 -22.60 -6.34
CA ASN A 22 -3.40 -21.17 -6.67
C ASN A 22 -4.76 -20.55 -6.32
N ASN A 23 -5.83 -21.36 -6.29
CA ASN A 23 -7.19 -20.91 -5.96
C ASN A 23 -7.46 -20.78 -4.45
N LYS A 24 -6.55 -21.25 -3.57
CA LYS A 24 -6.65 -21.07 -2.11
C LYS A 24 -6.00 -19.80 -1.59
N GLN A 25 -5.18 -19.12 -2.40
CA GLN A 25 -4.46 -17.94 -1.95
C GLN A 25 -5.30 -16.68 -2.20
N LYS A 26 -5.57 -15.91 -1.14
CA LYS A 26 -6.33 -14.65 -1.23
C LYS A 26 -5.57 -13.61 -2.03
N ASN A 27 -6.31 -12.83 -2.83
CA ASN A 27 -5.75 -11.71 -3.58
C ASN A 27 -5.07 -10.69 -2.64
N PRO A 28 -4.04 -9.98 -3.13
CA PRO A 28 -3.42 -8.90 -2.40
C PRO A 28 -4.44 -7.85 -1.96
N GLN A 29 -4.28 -7.38 -0.74
CA GLN A 29 -5.13 -6.35 -0.15
C GLN A 29 -4.27 -5.17 0.26
N MET A 30 -4.67 -3.95 -0.09
CA MET A 30 -3.95 -2.73 0.25
C MET A 30 -3.69 -2.58 1.75
N ILE A 31 -4.62 -3.07 2.57
CA ILE A 31 -4.49 -3.06 4.02
C ILE A 31 -3.25 -3.80 4.52
N THR A 32 -2.81 -4.85 3.82
CA THR A 32 -1.61 -5.62 4.16
C THR A 32 -0.36 -4.74 4.14
N MET A 33 -0.26 -3.88 3.12
CA MET A 33 0.81 -2.90 3.02
C MET A 33 0.70 -1.78 4.06
N LEU A 34 -0.52 -1.35 4.39
CA LEU A 34 -0.76 -0.24 5.29
C LEU A 34 -0.57 -0.57 6.77
N ILE A 35 -0.86 -1.81 7.19
CA ILE A 35 -0.77 -2.23 8.61
C ILE A 35 0.58 -1.89 9.24
N PRO A 36 1.75 -2.23 8.66
CA PRO A 36 3.04 -1.89 9.26
C PRO A 36 3.23 -0.40 9.49
N TRP A 37 2.76 0.44 8.55
CA TRP A 37 2.85 1.89 8.66
C TRP A 37 1.93 2.46 9.75
N ILE A 38 0.70 1.96 9.84
CA ILE A 38 -0.25 2.38 10.88
C ILE A 38 0.32 2.04 12.26
N ILE A 39 0.86 0.83 12.42
CA ILE A 39 1.48 0.41 13.68
C ILE A 39 2.76 1.22 13.95
N PHE A 40 3.56 1.50 12.91
CA PHE A 40 4.76 2.32 13.03
C PHE A 40 4.43 3.69 13.64
N TRP A 41 3.53 4.44 13.03
CA TRP A 41 3.18 5.77 13.52
C TRP A 41 2.44 5.76 14.86
N THR A 42 1.55 4.79 15.10
CA THR A 42 0.81 4.71 16.37
C THR A 42 1.68 4.23 17.51
N ALA A 43 2.36 3.10 17.37
CA ALA A 43 3.14 2.52 18.48
C ALA A 43 4.31 3.40 18.87
N THR A 44 5.03 3.99 17.90
CA THR A 44 6.16 4.87 18.17
C THR A 44 5.75 6.21 18.78
N SER A 45 4.49 6.64 18.62
CA SER A 45 3.97 7.85 19.27
C SER A 45 3.75 7.69 20.78
N PHE A 46 3.54 6.46 21.28
CA PHE A 46 3.44 6.20 22.72
C PHE A 46 4.80 6.05 23.37
N ASP A 47 5.64 5.23 22.81
CA ASP A 47 7.04 5.05 23.22
C ASP A 47 7.88 4.70 22.00
N SER A 48 8.92 5.48 21.76
CA SER A 48 9.73 5.33 20.55
C SER A 48 10.44 3.98 20.47
N ARG A 49 11.03 3.47 21.55
CA ARG A 49 11.79 2.22 21.55
C ARG A 49 10.89 1.00 21.61
N ILE A 50 9.92 1.00 22.53
CA ILE A 50 8.96 -0.10 22.66
C ILE A 50 8.14 -0.18 21.38
N GLY A 51 7.68 0.96 20.83
CA GLY A 51 6.98 1.03 19.57
C GLY A 51 7.78 0.45 18.40
N ALA A 52 9.06 0.82 18.28
CA ALA A 52 9.93 0.28 17.25
C ALA A 52 10.10 -1.26 17.37
N MET A 53 10.22 -1.79 18.58
CA MET A 53 10.28 -3.25 18.81
C MET A 53 8.98 -3.95 18.40
N ILE A 54 7.82 -3.37 18.75
CA ILE A 54 6.50 -3.90 18.37
C ILE A 54 6.39 -3.94 16.84
N VAL A 55 6.78 -2.85 16.16
CA VAL A 55 6.76 -2.76 14.70
C VAL A 55 7.66 -3.80 14.05
N LEU A 56 8.89 -3.97 14.54
CA LEU A 56 9.80 -5.00 14.04
C LEU A 56 9.22 -6.41 14.20
N LEU A 57 8.64 -6.70 15.36
CA LEU A 57 8.01 -7.99 15.63
C LEU A 57 6.82 -8.23 14.68
N VAL A 58 5.92 -7.25 14.56
CA VAL A 58 4.74 -7.36 13.68
C VAL A 58 5.18 -7.52 12.22
N THR A 59 6.12 -6.70 11.76
CA THR A 59 6.61 -6.76 10.37
C THR A 59 7.28 -8.09 10.05
N ALA A 60 8.01 -8.67 11.00
CA ALA A 60 8.62 -10.00 10.85
C ALA A 60 7.59 -11.15 10.87
N LEU A 61 6.52 -11.01 11.65
CA LEU A 61 5.47 -12.03 11.78
C LEU A 61 4.42 -11.95 10.66
N MET A 62 4.22 -10.79 10.03
CA MET A 62 3.21 -10.59 8.98
C MET A 62 3.28 -11.63 7.86
N PRO A 63 4.45 -11.97 7.27
CA PRO A 63 4.54 -13.00 6.24
C PRO A 63 4.13 -14.39 6.72
N LEU A 64 4.34 -14.69 8.01
CA LEU A 64 3.97 -15.97 8.62
C LEU A 64 2.47 -16.04 8.89
N ILE A 65 1.89 -14.96 9.42
CA ILE A 65 0.45 -14.86 9.75
C ILE A 65 -0.38 -14.83 8.46
N MET A 66 0.08 -14.07 7.46
CA MET A 66 -0.65 -13.85 6.21
C MET A 66 -0.15 -14.75 5.06
N ARG A 67 0.38 -15.93 5.35
CA ARG A 67 0.90 -16.88 4.34
C ARG A 67 -0.10 -17.26 3.25
N ASN A 68 -1.40 -17.09 3.51
CA ASN A 68 -2.47 -17.37 2.55
C ASN A 68 -2.81 -16.16 1.66
N VAL A 69 -2.11 -15.02 1.81
CA VAL A 69 -2.30 -13.80 1.00
C VAL A 69 -1.11 -13.68 0.05
N LYS A 70 -1.39 -13.33 -1.21
CA LYS A 70 -0.32 -12.98 -2.16
C LYS A 70 0.27 -11.61 -1.79
N PHE A 71 1.57 -11.57 -1.57
CA PHE A 71 2.29 -10.31 -1.35
C PHE A 71 2.73 -9.71 -2.68
N THR A 72 2.44 -8.44 -2.87
CA THR A 72 2.95 -7.65 -3.99
C THR A 72 4.40 -7.23 -3.73
N ILE A 73 5.06 -6.68 -4.74
CA ILE A 73 6.37 -6.03 -4.56
C ILE A 73 6.27 -4.86 -3.58
N TRP A 74 5.14 -4.15 -3.59
CA TRP A 74 4.87 -3.00 -2.72
C TRP A 74 4.76 -3.39 -1.24
N ASP A 75 4.17 -4.55 -0.93
CA ASP A 75 4.14 -5.08 0.43
C ASP A 75 5.57 -5.32 0.94
N ARG A 76 6.43 -5.94 0.12
CA ARG A 76 7.82 -6.24 0.48
C ARG A 76 8.65 -4.98 0.70
N ILE A 77 8.50 -3.98 -0.20
CA ILE A 77 9.17 -2.68 -0.07
C ILE A 77 8.70 -1.99 1.21
N SER A 78 7.39 -1.98 1.48
CA SER A 78 6.80 -1.42 2.69
C SER A 78 7.37 -2.06 3.96
N PHE A 79 7.42 -3.39 4.02
CA PHE A 79 8.00 -4.10 5.17
C PHE A 79 9.49 -3.78 5.37
N ALA A 80 10.26 -3.72 4.28
CA ALA A 80 11.67 -3.37 4.36
C ALA A 80 11.88 -1.93 4.86
N LEU A 81 11.14 -0.96 4.32
CA LEU A 81 11.23 0.45 4.72
C LEU A 81 10.87 0.63 6.19
N VAL A 82 9.73 0.10 6.63
CA VAL A 82 9.28 0.19 8.02
C VAL A 82 10.27 -0.51 8.96
N GLY A 83 10.82 -1.66 8.56
CA GLY A 83 11.85 -2.36 9.31
C GLY A 83 13.12 -1.52 9.50
N VAL A 84 13.64 -0.93 8.42
CA VAL A 84 14.83 -0.06 8.46
C VAL A 84 14.60 1.16 9.35
N LEU A 85 13.45 1.84 9.21
CA LEU A 85 13.10 2.99 10.04
C LEU A 85 13.00 2.62 11.51
N SER A 86 12.39 1.46 11.83
CA SER A 86 12.26 0.97 13.22
C SER A 86 13.62 0.64 13.84
N VAL A 87 14.54 0.03 13.08
CA VAL A 87 15.92 -0.17 13.51
C VAL A 87 16.60 1.18 13.75
N GLY A 88 16.39 2.16 12.86
CA GLY A 88 16.91 3.52 13.02
C GLY A 88 16.46 4.18 14.32
N ILE A 89 15.16 4.07 14.67
CA ILE A 89 14.64 4.58 15.96
C ILE A 89 15.31 3.85 17.14
N PHE A 90 15.42 2.53 17.07
CA PHE A 90 16.01 1.74 18.15
C PHE A 90 17.48 2.12 18.40
N MET A 91 18.26 2.35 17.34
CA MET A 91 19.68 2.70 17.42
C MET A 91 19.91 4.19 17.71
N GLY A 92 19.09 5.08 17.18
CA GLY A 92 19.28 6.54 17.26
C GLY A 92 18.83 7.17 18.58
N GLY A 93 18.09 6.44 19.41
CA GLY A 93 17.56 6.97 20.67
C GLY A 93 16.60 8.15 20.48
N ASN A 94 16.34 8.89 21.58
CA ASN A 94 15.33 9.96 21.59
C ASN A 94 15.71 11.18 20.73
N GLY A 95 17.00 11.41 20.44
CA GLY A 95 17.45 12.60 19.71
C GLY A 95 17.15 12.58 18.20
N GLY A 96 17.03 11.38 17.60
CA GLY A 96 16.76 11.23 16.17
C GLY A 96 15.31 10.88 15.84
N PHE A 97 14.47 10.71 16.84
CA PHE A 97 13.11 10.17 16.68
C PHE A 97 12.24 10.96 15.69
N ASN A 98 12.14 12.29 15.89
CA ASN A 98 11.29 13.13 15.02
C ASN A 98 11.76 13.07 13.56
N LEU A 99 13.08 13.11 13.34
CA LEU A 99 13.64 13.00 11.98
C LEU A 99 13.27 11.68 11.30
N ILE A 100 13.31 10.56 12.05
CA ILE A 100 12.99 9.24 11.48
C ILE A 100 11.50 9.12 11.18
N ILE A 101 10.63 9.71 12.01
CA ILE A 101 9.19 9.79 11.72
C ILE A 101 8.93 10.60 10.44
N ASP A 102 9.57 11.75 10.28
CA ASP A 102 9.46 12.59 9.09
C ASP A 102 9.99 11.87 7.83
N LEU A 103 11.12 11.15 7.96
CA LEU A 103 11.63 10.28 6.91
C LEU A 103 10.66 9.14 6.58
N GLY A 104 9.91 8.65 7.56
CA GLY A 104 8.84 7.68 7.35
C GLY A 104 7.74 8.22 6.44
N TYR A 105 7.23 9.43 6.70
CA TYR A 105 6.26 10.08 5.82
C TYR A 105 6.83 10.31 4.42
N LEU A 106 8.07 10.77 4.33
CA LEU A 106 8.75 11.00 3.06
C LEU A 106 8.91 9.69 2.26
N ALA A 107 9.43 8.64 2.90
CA ALA A 107 9.65 7.35 2.26
C ALA A 107 8.32 6.73 1.76
N PHE A 108 7.27 6.81 2.58
CA PHE A 108 5.94 6.35 2.20
C PHE A 108 5.38 7.15 1.02
N GLY A 109 5.47 8.48 1.06
CA GLY A 109 5.05 9.34 -0.04
C GLY A 109 5.81 9.07 -1.34
N LEU A 110 7.14 8.90 -1.25
CA LEU A 110 7.97 8.55 -2.40
C LEU A 110 7.62 7.19 -2.97
N MET A 111 7.28 6.19 -2.15
CA MET A 111 6.83 4.88 -2.62
C MET A 111 5.59 5.00 -3.52
N TRP A 112 4.62 5.86 -3.16
CA TRP A 112 3.45 6.15 -3.99
C TRP A 112 3.82 6.84 -5.31
N LEU A 113 4.69 7.85 -5.28
CA LEU A 113 5.11 8.58 -6.47
C LEU A 113 5.95 7.71 -7.42
N VAL A 114 6.89 6.92 -6.87
CA VAL A 114 7.70 5.98 -7.65
C VAL A 114 6.82 4.94 -8.33
N SER A 115 5.75 4.46 -7.68
CA SER A 115 4.79 3.54 -8.30
C SER A 115 4.18 4.10 -9.58
N CYS A 116 3.97 5.41 -9.63
CA CYS A 116 3.50 6.08 -10.84
C CYS A 116 4.57 6.13 -11.93
N ILE A 117 5.84 6.39 -11.56
CA ILE A 117 6.95 6.49 -12.51
C ILE A 117 7.17 5.15 -13.22
N ILE A 118 7.10 4.03 -12.49
CA ILE A 118 7.27 2.69 -13.06
C ILE A 118 6.01 2.13 -13.75
N LYS A 119 4.97 2.97 -13.91
CA LYS A 119 3.70 2.64 -14.58
C LYS A 119 2.89 1.52 -13.89
N ASP A 120 3.11 1.30 -12.63
CA ASP A 120 2.32 0.40 -11.78
C ASP A 120 1.82 1.17 -10.55
N PRO A 121 0.84 2.11 -10.72
CA PRO A 121 0.35 2.94 -9.62
C PRO A 121 -0.12 2.07 -8.47
N LEU A 122 0.32 2.42 -7.27
CA LEU A 122 0.10 1.60 -6.08
C LEU A 122 -1.39 1.31 -5.82
N CYS A 123 -2.28 2.27 -6.10
CA CYS A 123 -3.72 2.03 -6.07
C CYS A 123 -4.12 0.91 -7.05
N ALA A 124 -3.64 0.96 -8.31
CA ALA A 124 -4.01 -0.01 -9.34
C ALA A 124 -3.53 -1.42 -8.98
N ALA A 125 -2.33 -1.54 -8.41
CA ALA A 125 -1.74 -2.83 -8.04
C ALA A 125 -2.63 -3.67 -7.10
N TYR A 126 -3.42 -3.01 -6.25
CA TYR A 126 -4.35 -3.69 -5.33
C TYR A 126 -5.79 -3.74 -5.85
N VAL A 127 -6.26 -2.65 -6.47
CA VAL A 127 -7.67 -2.53 -6.90
C VAL A 127 -7.97 -3.37 -8.15
N LYS A 128 -6.98 -3.66 -8.98
CA LYS A 128 -7.13 -4.45 -10.22
C LYS A 128 -7.86 -5.78 -10.03
N TYR A 129 -7.69 -6.43 -8.89
CA TYR A 129 -8.32 -7.73 -8.62
C TYR A 129 -9.85 -7.65 -8.56
N GLY A 130 -10.42 -6.49 -8.25
CA GLY A 130 -11.86 -6.23 -8.35
C GLY A 130 -12.35 -5.92 -9.79
N TYR A 131 -11.42 -5.76 -10.73
CA TYR A 131 -11.70 -5.36 -12.13
C TYR A 131 -11.17 -6.36 -13.16
N GLY A 132 -11.04 -7.63 -12.78
CA GLY A 132 -10.59 -8.69 -13.69
C GLY A 132 -9.07 -8.93 -13.73
N GLY A 133 -8.34 -8.46 -12.71
CA GLY A 133 -6.90 -8.67 -12.60
C GLY A 133 -6.11 -7.78 -13.56
N ASP A 134 -5.09 -8.35 -14.21
CA ASP A 134 -4.18 -7.59 -15.06
C ASP A 134 -4.85 -6.98 -16.32
N ILE A 135 -6.00 -7.50 -16.71
CA ILE A 135 -6.80 -6.94 -17.83
C ILE A 135 -7.25 -5.50 -17.52
N ALA A 136 -7.42 -5.14 -16.23
CA ALA A 136 -7.78 -3.80 -15.81
C ALA A 136 -6.78 -2.73 -16.27
N TYR A 137 -5.50 -3.08 -16.42
CA TYR A 137 -4.46 -2.17 -16.90
C TYR A 137 -4.67 -1.73 -18.36
N ASN A 138 -5.41 -2.51 -19.17
CA ASN A 138 -5.74 -2.15 -20.53
C ASN A 138 -6.85 -1.08 -20.61
N ASN A 139 -7.52 -0.77 -19.50
CA ASN A 139 -8.54 0.27 -19.44
C ASN A 139 -7.90 1.63 -19.10
N PRO A 140 -7.88 2.60 -20.06
CA PRO A 140 -7.26 3.90 -19.83
C PRO A 140 -7.90 4.69 -18.70
N LEU A 141 -9.22 4.56 -18.51
CA LEU A 141 -9.93 5.26 -17.45
C LEU A 141 -9.58 4.70 -16.07
N PHE A 142 -9.49 3.37 -15.95
CA PHE A 142 -9.03 2.70 -14.75
C PHE A 142 -7.62 3.19 -14.37
N MET A 143 -6.69 3.16 -15.32
CA MET A 143 -5.31 3.58 -15.08
C MET A 143 -5.24 5.05 -14.69
N LYS A 144 -5.89 5.94 -15.43
CA LYS A 144 -5.88 7.38 -15.16
C LYS A 144 -6.43 7.72 -13.77
N THR A 145 -7.53 7.07 -13.36
CA THR A 145 -8.12 7.24 -12.02
C THR A 145 -7.11 6.85 -10.94
N ASN A 146 -6.48 5.69 -11.08
CA ASN A 146 -5.53 5.18 -10.10
C ASN A 146 -4.22 5.96 -10.07
N TYR A 147 -3.76 6.50 -11.22
CA TYR A 147 -2.62 7.43 -11.28
C TYR A 147 -2.89 8.71 -10.49
N ILE A 148 -4.04 9.35 -10.72
CA ILE A 148 -4.40 10.58 -10.01
C ILE A 148 -4.42 10.33 -8.50
N LEU A 149 -5.06 9.26 -8.07
CA LEU A 149 -5.12 8.90 -6.65
C LEU A 149 -3.74 8.63 -6.06
N ALA A 150 -2.89 7.86 -6.76
CA ALA A 150 -1.55 7.56 -6.28
C ALA A 150 -0.68 8.82 -6.16
N VAL A 151 -0.77 9.73 -7.13
CA VAL A 151 -0.07 11.04 -7.06
C VAL A 151 -0.59 11.88 -5.90
N CYS A 152 -1.92 11.95 -5.68
CA CYS A 152 -2.51 12.70 -4.57
C CYS A 152 -2.05 12.13 -3.21
N TRP A 153 -2.06 10.82 -3.03
CA TRP A 153 -1.56 10.18 -1.81
C TRP A 153 -0.07 10.43 -1.60
N GLY A 154 0.74 10.26 -2.65
CA GLY A 154 2.18 10.51 -2.60
C GLY A 154 2.51 11.96 -2.25
N ALA A 155 1.88 12.91 -2.93
CA ALA A 155 2.05 14.34 -2.67
C ALA A 155 1.64 14.70 -1.23
N MET A 156 0.51 14.18 -0.76
CA MET A 156 0.03 14.39 0.61
C MET A 156 1.08 13.96 1.64
N TYR A 157 1.65 12.75 1.52
CA TYR A 157 2.64 12.27 2.49
C TYR A 157 3.97 13.03 2.40
N VAL A 158 4.42 13.43 1.20
CA VAL A 158 5.60 14.29 1.04
C VAL A 158 5.37 15.65 1.70
N LEU A 159 4.20 16.27 1.49
CA LEU A 159 3.83 17.52 2.15
C LEU A 159 3.72 17.34 3.67
N THR A 160 3.22 16.21 4.14
CA THR A 160 3.18 15.88 5.57
C THR A 160 4.58 15.81 6.16
N ALA A 161 5.54 15.21 5.47
CA ALA A 161 6.94 15.17 5.93
C ALA A 161 7.53 16.59 6.07
N ILE A 162 7.34 17.42 5.05
CA ILE A 162 7.83 18.81 5.04
C ILE A 162 7.17 19.61 6.17
N TRP A 163 5.84 19.53 6.28
CA TRP A 163 5.08 20.20 7.31
C TRP A 163 5.52 19.76 8.71
N SER A 164 5.66 18.45 8.94
CA SER A 164 6.07 17.90 10.22
C SER A 164 7.44 18.41 10.64
N TRP A 165 8.40 18.38 9.72
CA TRP A 165 9.74 18.89 9.95
C TRP A 165 9.72 20.38 10.32
N LEU A 166 9.00 21.22 9.57
CA LEU A 166 8.87 22.65 9.87
C LEU A 166 8.18 22.91 11.20
N ALA A 167 7.14 22.15 11.56
CA ALA A 167 6.40 22.32 12.78
C ALA A 167 7.24 21.98 14.02
N VAL A 168 8.08 20.94 13.95
CA VAL A 168 9.03 20.58 15.01
C VAL A 168 10.05 21.70 15.23
N GLN A 169 10.61 22.26 14.16
CA GLN A 169 11.57 23.37 14.24
C GLN A 169 10.97 24.64 14.89
N ASN A 170 9.68 24.86 14.72
CA ASN A 170 8.97 26.03 15.24
C ASN A 170 8.24 25.78 16.58
N GLY A 171 8.45 24.60 17.22
CA GLY A 171 7.88 24.29 18.52
C GLY A 171 6.35 24.03 18.53
N VAL A 172 5.75 23.77 17.36
CA VAL A 172 4.27 23.62 17.20
C VAL A 172 3.84 22.13 17.23
N GLY A 173 4.53 21.33 18.05
CA GLY A 173 4.35 19.86 18.08
C GLY A 173 2.94 19.36 18.41
N SER A 174 2.18 20.07 19.25
CA SER A 174 0.84 19.62 19.66
C SER A 174 -0.18 19.66 18.53
N ILE A 175 -0.10 20.65 17.64
CA ILE A 175 -0.98 20.77 16.47
C ILE A 175 -0.66 19.70 15.43
N LEU A 176 0.58 19.31 15.36
CA LEU A 176 1.12 18.33 14.43
C LEU A 176 0.41 16.97 14.54
N ILE A 177 0.21 16.50 15.77
CA ILE A 177 -0.48 15.23 16.03
C ILE A 177 -1.90 15.24 15.45
N VAL A 178 -2.65 16.33 15.66
CA VAL A 178 -4.02 16.47 15.17
C VAL A 178 -4.05 16.50 13.64
N VAL A 179 -3.21 17.33 13.02
CA VAL A 179 -3.16 17.48 11.56
C VAL A 179 -2.74 16.19 10.88
N ASN A 180 -1.67 15.54 11.36
CA ASN A 180 -1.17 14.31 10.75
C ASN A 180 -2.14 13.12 10.85
N ASN A 181 -3.02 13.10 11.86
CA ASN A 181 -4.09 12.11 11.94
C ASN A 181 -5.31 12.46 11.08
N LEU A 182 -5.64 13.75 10.95
CA LEU A 182 -6.82 14.19 10.21
C LEU A 182 -6.63 14.10 8.69
N VAL A 183 -5.44 14.45 8.20
CA VAL A 183 -5.13 14.50 6.76
C VAL A 183 -5.34 13.15 6.05
N PRO A 184 -4.85 12.00 6.55
CA PRO A 184 -5.13 10.70 5.93
C PRO A 184 -6.62 10.33 5.92
N ILE A 185 -7.37 10.73 6.93
CA ILE A 185 -8.83 10.50 7.01
C ILE A 185 -9.53 11.27 5.89
N CYS A 186 -9.23 12.57 5.75
CA CYS A 186 -9.76 13.39 4.67
C CYS A 186 -9.39 12.84 3.30
N MET A 187 -8.16 12.36 3.14
CA MET A 187 -7.71 11.76 1.89
C MET A 187 -8.40 10.42 1.58
N GLY A 188 -8.71 9.63 2.61
CA GLY A 188 -9.51 8.41 2.48
C GLY A 188 -10.94 8.70 2.00
N LEU A 189 -11.59 9.72 2.58
CA LEU A 189 -12.91 10.18 2.14
C LEU A 189 -12.88 10.71 0.70
N PHE A 190 -11.86 11.52 0.36
CA PHE A 190 -11.64 11.97 -1.01
C PHE A 190 -11.49 10.81 -1.98
N THR A 191 -10.70 9.80 -1.63
CA THR A 191 -10.48 8.61 -2.46
C THR A 191 -11.79 7.87 -2.74
N ALA A 192 -12.61 7.63 -1.69
CA ALA A 192 -13.89 6.93 -1.81
C ALA A 192 -14.89 7.70 -2.70
N TRP A 193 -14.89 9.03 -2.60
CA TRP A 193 -15.70 9.90 -3.46
C TRP A 193 -15.16 9.93 -4.89
N PHE A 194 -13.85 10.16 -5.08
CA PHE A 194 -13.22 10.33 -6.38
C PHE A 194 -13.31 9.09 -7.26
N GLN A 195 -13.15 7.91 -6.69
CA GLN A 195 -13.26 6.63 -7.41
C GLN A 195 -14.64 6.42 -8.04
N LYS A 196 -15.68 7.01 -7.48
CA LYS A 196 -17.04 6.95 -8.03
C LYS A 196 -17.34 8.10 -9.00
N TRP A 197 -16.97 9.31 -8.58
CA TRP A 197 -17.29 10.52 -9.31
C TRP A 197 -16.51 10.65 -10.63
N TYR A 198 -15.21 10.43 -10.62
CA TYR A 198 -14.37 10.66 -11.80
C TYR A 198 -14.71 9.75 -12.99
N PRO A 199 -14.83 8.42 -12.83
CA PRO A 199 -15.25 7.55 -13.92
C PRO A 199 -16.65 7.89 -14.45
N ALA A 200 -17.61 8.21 -13.57
CA ALA A 200 -18.96 8.58 -13.97
C ALA A 200 -18.98 9.88 -14.79
N LYS A 201 -18.19 10.88 -14.39
CA LYS A 201 -18.04 12.14 -15.12
C LYS A 201 -17.43 11.91 -16.50
N MET A 202 -16.38 11.10 -16.60
CA MET A 202 -15.72 10.81 -17.87
C MET A 202 -16.63 10.01 -18.82
N ALA A 203 -17.45 9.10 -18.28
CA ALA A 203 -18.43 8.35 -19.07
C ALA A 203 -19.58 9.22 -19.58
N SER A 204 -19.96 10.29 -18.88
CA SER A 204 -21.04 11.21 -19.29
C SER A 204 -20.62 12.23 -20.37
N GLY A 205 -19.35 12.26 -20.77
CA GLY A 205 -18.85 13.14 -21.83
C GLY A 205 -18.86 14.64 -21.48
N LYS A 206 -18.98 14.99 -20.17
CA LYS A 206 -18.96 16.37 -19.66
C LYS A 206 -17.68 16.69 -18.91
#